data_f531e593c92a6eac256f008bc4ae64d2
#
_entry.id   f531e593c92a6eac256f008bc4ae64d2
#
_cell.length_a   1.000
_cell.length_b   1.000
_cell.length_c   1.000
_cell.angle_alpha   90.00
_cell.angle_beta   90.00
_cell.angle_gamma   90.00
#
_symmetry.space_group_name_H-M   'P 1'
#
loop_
_entity.id
_entity.type
_entity.pdbx_description
1 polymer ?
#
loop_
_entity_poly.entity_id
_entity_poly.type
_entity_poly.pdbx_seq_one_letter_code
_entity_poly.pdbx_strand_id
1 'polypeptide(L)' 'MEKSTVYFTDFRCPVGTSQLDKLKKLCVTAGIKDIDMDGKFVAIKMHFGELGNLAFLRPNYAKTVARSEERRVG' A
#
# COMPACT_ATOMS: atom_id res chain seq x y z
N MET A 1 25.73 -5.96 11.80
CA MET A 1 24.37 -5.44 11.80
C MET A 1 23.67 -5.81 10.48
N GLU A 2 22.55 -6.46 10.59
CA GLU A 2 21.79 -6.83 9.38
C GLU A 2 21.15 -5.60 8.76
N LYS A 3 21.17 -5.54 7.46
CA LYS A 3 20.50 -4.48 6.71
C LYS A 3 19.09 -4.92 6.34
N SER A 4 18.13 -4.07 6.57
CA SER A 4 16.76 -4.31 6.15
C SER A 4 16.56 -3.86 4.70
N THR A 5 15.75 -4.61 3.97
CA THR A 5 15.38 -4.24 2.61
C THR A 5 14.22 -3.24 2.67
N VAL A 6 14.36 -2.15 1.93
CA VAL A 6 13.31 -1.14 1.82
C VAL A 6 12.87 -1.06 0.37
N TYR A 7 11.55 -1.08 0.17
CA TYR A 7 10.94 -0.97 -1.15
C TYR A 7 10.38 0.44 -1.30
N PHE A 8 10.70 1.07 -2.41
CA PHE A 8 10.37 2.48 -2.65
C PHE A 8 9.78 2.69 -4.03
N THR A 9 8.79 3.56 -4.11
CA THR A 9 8.29 4.09 -5.38
C THR A 9 7.99 5.57 -5.23
N ASP A 10 8.02 6.31 -6.31
CA ASP A 10 7.71 7.74 -6.32
C ASP A 10 6.33 8.00 -6.96
N PHE A 11 5.97 9.28 -7.10
CA PHE A 11 4.69 9.67 -7.69
C PHE A 11 4.70 9.71 -9.22
N ARG A 12 5.83 9.46 -9.85
CA ARG A 12 5.91 9.45 -11.31
C ARG A 12 5.20 8.23 -11.85
N CYS A 13 4.36 8.44 -12.84
CA CYS A 13 3.61 7.35 -13.46
C CYS A 13 3.79 7.37 -14.97
N PRO A 14 4.18 6.23 -15.57
CA PRO A 14 4.14 6.10 -17.03
C PRO A 14 2.71 6.22 -17.54
N VAL A 15 2.56 6.50 -18.82
CA VAL A 15 1.24 6.52 -19.45
C VAL A 15 0.57 5.15 -19.28
N GLY A 16 -0.69 5.15 -18.83
CA GLY A 16 -1.44 3.93 -18.60
C GLY A 16 -1.27 3.30 -17.22
N THR A 17 -0.44 3.87 -16.37
CA THR A 17 -0.22 3.38 -15.00
C THR A 17 -0.58 4.46 -13.99
N SER A 18 -1.38 4.13 -12.99
CA SER A 18 -1.72 5.05 -11.91
C SER A 18 -0.78 4.89 -10.72
N GLN A 19 -0.82 5.87 -9.80
CA GLN A 19 -0.10 5.77 -8.54
C GLN A 19 -0.60 4.57 -7.71
N LEU A 20 -1.89 4.27 -7.79
CA LEU A 20 -2.47 3.13 -7.08
C LEU A 20 -1.95 1.80 -7.65
N ASP A 21 -1.77 1.71 -8.96
CA ASP A 21 -1.17 0.54 -9.59
C ASP A 21 0.27 0.33 -9.12
N LYS A 22 1.04 1.40 -9.03
CA LYS A 22 2.41 1.36 -8.51
C LYS A 22 2.45 0.93 -7.05
N LEU A 23 1.55 1.45 -6.24
CA LEU A 23 1.45 1.08 -4.82
C LEU A 23 1.14 -0.41 -4.68
N LYS A 24 0.17 -0.92 -5.43
CA LYS A 24 -0.18 -2.33 -5.42
C LYS A 24 1.01 -3.21 -5.79
N LYS A 25 1.71 -2.86 -6.86
CA LYS A 25 2.90 -3.58 -7.31
C LYS A 25 4.00 -3.55 -6.24
N LEU A 26 4.20 -2.41 -5.62
CA LEU A 26 5.19 -2.25 -4.54
C LEU A 26 4.86 -3.17 -3.36
N CYS A 27 3.61 -3.19 -2.91
CA CYS A 27 3.17 -4.03 -1.79
C CYS A 27 3.34 -5.51 -2.12
N VAL A 28 2.98 -5.94 -3.31
CA VAL A 28 3.13 -7.33 -3.75
C VAL A 28 4.60 -7.72 -3.81
N THR A 29 5.45 -6.85 -4.36
CA THR A 29 6.89 -7.07 -4.43
C THR A 29 7.52 -7.16 -3.05
N ALA A 30 7.04 -6.34 -2.10
CA ALA A 30 7.53 -6.35 -0.73
C ALA A 30 7.08 -7.58 0.07
N GLY A 31 6.12 -8.35 -0.42
CA GLY A 31 5.69 -9.59 0.20
C GLY A 31 4.44 -9.52 1.04
N ILE A 32 3.56 -8.55 0.79
CA ILE A 32 2.32 -8.42 1.59
C ILE A 32 1.46 -9.68 1.53
N LYS A 33 1.47 -10.40 0.42
CA LYS A 33 0.70 -11.63 0.26
C LYS A 33 1.28 -12.81 1.03
N ASP A 34 2.53 -12.71 1.46
CA ASP A 34 3.20 -13.75 2.23
C ASP A 34 2.90 -13.64 3.72
N ILE A 35 2.27 -12.56 4.16
CA ILE A 35 1.86 -12.38 5.54
C ILE A 35 0.58 -13.18 5.77
N ASP A 36 0.57 -14.02 6.80
CA ASP A 36 -0.62 -14.79 7.15
C ASP A 36 -1.63 -13.89 7.87
N MET A 37 -2.67 -13.51 7.15
CA MET A 37 -3.77 -12.67 7.68
C MET A 37 -5.09 -13.44 7.75
N ASP A 38 -5.08 -14.72 7.41
CA ASP A 38 -6.29 -15.54 7.34
C ASP A 38 -6.94 -15.68 8.71
N GLY A 39 -8.22 -15.35 8.78
CA GLY A 39 -8.97 -15.39 10.03
C GLY A 39 -8.57 -14.33 11.04
N LYS A 40 -7.77 -13.35 10.67
CA LYS A 40 -7.27 -12.31 11.57
C LYS A 40 -7.85 -10.96 11.26
N PHE A 41 -8.01 -10.13 12.30
CA PHE A 41 -8.34 -8.73 12.11
C PHE A 41 -7.06 -7.96 11.80
N VAL A 42 -7.12 -7.11 10.79
CA VAL A 42 -6.00 -6.30 10.36
C VAL A 42 -6.36 -4.83 10.45
N ALA A 43 -5.48 -4.04 11.03
CA ALA A 43 -5.65 -2.60 11.14
C ALA A 43 -4.66 -1.89 10.23
N ILE A 44 -5.13 -0.90 9.51
CA ILE A 44 -4.28 -0.02 8.71
C ILE A 44 -4.25 1.34 9.40
N LYS A 45 -3.05 1.75 9.81
CA LYS A 45 -2.85 3.07 10.39
C LYS A 45 -2.36 4.02 9.31
N MET A 46 -3.06 5.13 9.13
CA MET A 46 -2.62 6.15 8.19
C MET A 46 -2.98 7.53 8.71
N HIS A 47 -2.25 8.52 8.26
CA HIS A 47 -2.52 9.91 8.56
C HIS A 47 -3.44 10.47 7.49
N PHE A 48 -4.67 10.81 7.85
CA PHE A 48 -5.66 11.22 6.86
C PHE A 48 -6.32 12.57 7.14
N GLY A 49 -5.72 13.37 7.98
CA GLY A 49 -6.15 14.73 8.16
C GLY A 49 -5.98 15.26 9.57
N GLU A 50 -5.05 16.17 9.71
CA GLU A 50 -4.95 17.05 10.87
C GLU A 50 -5.39 18.44 10.47
N LEU A 51 -5.84 19.22 11.45
CA LEU A 51 -6.17 20.62 11.20
C LEU A 51 -4.95 21.34 10.61
N GLY A 52 -5.15 21.96 9.44
CA GLY A 52 -4.08 22.66 8.72
C GLY A 52 -3.17 21.82 7.86
N ASN A 53 -3.28 20.48 7.90
CA ASN A 53 -2.49 19.61 7.05
C ASN A 53 -3.25 19.28 5.76
N LEU A 54 -2.71 19.73 4.63
CA LEU A 54 -3.28 19.44 3.31
C LEU A 54 -2.52 18.34 2.56
N ALA A 55 -1.43 17.84 3.13
CA ALA A 55 -0.55 16.87 2.48
C ALA A 55 -0.72 15.46 3.05
N PHE A 56 -1.96 15.04 3.25
CA PHE A 56 -2.24 13.71 3.77
C PHE A 56 -2.59 12.73 2.65
N LEU A 57 -2.40 11.43 2.92
CA LEU A 57 -2.74 10.39 1.97
C LEU A 57 -4.26 10.24 1.84
N ARG A 58 -4.72 10.05 0.63
CA ARG A 58 -6.14 9.83 0.36
C ARG A 58 -6.56 8.42 0.76
N PRO A 59 -7.83 8.20 1.16
CA PRO A 59 -8.33 6.86 1.52
C PRO A 59 -8.13 5.80 0.44
N ASN A 60 -8.04 6.22 -0.82
CA ASN A 60 -7.79 5.31 -1.95
C ASN A 60 -6.52 4.48 -1.77
N TYR A 61 -5.49 5.05 -1.14
CA TYR A 61 -4.24 4.32 -0.88
C TYR A 61 -4.46 3.20 0.12
N ALA A 62 -5.20 3.46 1.21
CA ALA A 62 -5.52 2.44 2.19
C ALA A 62 -6.35 1.31 1.57
N LYS A 63 -7.31 1.66 0.72
CA LYS A 63 -8.13 0.69 -0.02
C LYS A 63 -7.26 -0.21 -0.91
N THR A 64 -6.29 0.38 -1.61
CA THR A 64 -5.38 -0.36 -2.47
C THR A 64 -4.52 -1.33 -1.67
N VAL A 65 -3.99 -0.90 -0.53
CA VAL A 65 -3.20 -1.77 0.35
C VAL A 65 -4.06 -2.92 0.87
N ALA A 66 -5.28 -2.64 1.33
CA ALA A 66 -6.19 -3.68 1.81
C ALA A 66 -6.51 -4.71 0.73
N ARG A 67 -6.69 -4.27 -0.51
CA ARG A 67 -6.96 -5.17 -1.64
C ARG A 67 -5.73 -5.93 -2.11
N SER A 68 -4.54 -5.41 -1.86
CA SER A 68 -3.29 -6.06 -2.27
C SER A 68 -3.07 -7.39 -1.57
N GLU A 69 -3.61 -7.56 -0.36
CA GLU A 69 -3.47 -8.82 0.36
C GLU A 69 -4.54 -9.86 -0.06
N GLU A 70 -5.57 -9.45 -0.78
CA GLU A 70 -6.60 -10.38 -1.26
C GLU A 70 -6.02 -11.34 -2.29
N ARG A 71 -6.20 -12.63 -2.05
CA ARG A 71 -5.74 -13.69 -2.94
C ARG A 71 -6.76 -14.05 -4.00
N ARG A 72 -7.92 -13.44 -3.96
CA ARG A 72 -8.95 -13.67 -4.95
C ARG A 72 -8.62 -12.96 -6.24
N VAL A 73 -8.72 -13.72 -7.29
CA VAL A 73 -8.77 -13.17 -8.64
C VAL A 73 -10.24 -12.85 -8.89
N GLY A 74 -10.57 -11.60 -8.87
CA GLY A 74 -11.96 -11.26 -9.05
C GLY A 74 -12.15 -10.11 -9.93
#